data_ba3bdde56625de55d6df1ae165fe6e54
#
_entry.id   ba3bdde56625de55d6df1ae165fe6e54
#
_cell.length_a   1.000
_cell.length_b   1.000
_cell.length_c   1.000
_cell.angle_alpha   90.00
_cell.angle_beta   90.00
_cell.angle_gamma   90.00
#
_symmetry.space_group_name_H-M   'P 1'
#
loop_
_entity.id
_entity.type
_entity.pdbx_description
1 polymer ?
#
loop_
_entity_poly.entity_id
_entity_poly.type
_entity_poly.pdbx_seq_one_letter_code
_entity_poly.pdbx_strand_id
1 'polypeptide(L)'
;MAKGLFDLSGKVAVITGGNSGLGLAFARGIARQGGSVAIWARNEEKNAAAKKELEAFGVKVTTHKVDVSSEEQTVAGYQEVMQAHGRVDSVFANAGLPPPQTRSMLDLSTKEFQDFLNVSLTGAYLTLREGARLMVKRSEAGDIGGSLVFCGSLSMFKGLAGKPSYAGSKGGMGAIVRSMAVEFGKYGIRANSVAPGYVKTGMTGTGELSPLDKFMLIKNAIPRPGYMEDYEGVAAYLASDASSFHTGDTLTIDGGCMVML
;
A
#
# COMPACT_ATOMS: atom_id res chain seq x y z
N MET A 1 -9.03 -3.28 -30.38
CA MET A 1 -8.72 -4.53 -29.63
C MET A 1 -9.44 -4.43 -28.28
N ALA A 2 -10.02 -5.53 -27.78
CA ALA A 2 -10.59 -5.55 -26.44
C ALA A 2 -9.49 -5.27 -25.41
N LYS A 3 -9.79 -4.45 -24.39
CA LYS A 3 -8.86 -4.19 -23.27
C LYS A 3 -8.57 -5.51 -22.55
N GLY A 4 -7.30 -5.77 -22.25
CA GLY A 4 -6.92 -6.90 -21.41
C GLY A 4 -7.45 -6.74 -19.97
N LEU A 5 -7.66 -7.84 -19.25
CA LEU A 5 -8.15 -7.83 -17.85
C LEU A 5 -7.28 -6.97 -16.91
N PHE A 6 -5.98 -6.84 -17.20
CA PHE A 6 -5.01 -6.07 -16.42
C PHE A 6 -4.76 -4.66 -17.01
N ASP A 7 -5.43 -4.28 -18.10
CA ASP A 7 -5.22 -2.97 -18.73
C ASP A 7 -5.67 -1.83 -17.79
N LEU A 8 -4.73 -0.98 -17.43
CA LEU A 8 -4.94 0.19 -16.58
C LEU A 8 -4.89 1.52 -17.36
N SER A 9 -4.91 1.46 -18.70
CA SER A 9 -4.90 2.66 -19.54
C SER A 9 -6.07 3.58 -19.21
N GLY A 10 -5.77 4.84 -18.89
CA GLY A 10 -6.75 5.84 -18.47
C GLY A 10 -7.17 5.74 -16.99
N LYS A 11 -6.61 4.81 -16.22
CA LYS A 11 -6.77 4.72 -14.76
C LYS A 11 -5.66 5.47 -14.03
N VAL A 12 -5.95 5.93 -12.82
CA VAL A 12 -5.04 6.69 -11.96
C VAL A 12 -4.95 6.06 -10.59
N ALA A 13 -3.72 5.75 -10.16
CA ALA A 13 -3.42 5.23 -8.83
C ALA A 13 -2.72 6.26 -7.95
N VAL A 14 -3.19 6.43 -6.72
CA VAL A 14 -2.50 7.17 -5.67
C VAL A 14 -1.75 6.17 -4.80
N ILE A 15 -0.44 6.38 -4.57
CA ILE A 15 0.39 5.46 -3.79
C ILE A 15 1.18 6.23 -2.74
N THR A 16 0.83 6.05 -1.47
CA THR A 16 1.58 6.65 -0.38
C THR A 16 2.86 5.85 -0.10
N GLY A 17 3.97 6.55 0.12
CA GLY A 17 5.29 5.91 0.18
C GLY A 17 5.73 5.28 -1.16
N GLY A 18 5.16 5.77 -2.29
CA GLY A 18 5.40 5.21 -3.63
C GLY A 18 6.78 5.49 -4.23
N ASN A 19 7.65 6.19 -3.50
CA ASN A 19 9.00 6.55 -3.97
C ASN A 19 10.09 5.54 -3.59
N SER A 20 9.75 4.44 -2.91
CA SER A 20 10.72 3.42 -2.51
C SER A 20 10.04 2.12 -2.05
N GLY A 21 10.82 1.04 -1.95
CA GLY A 21 10.35 -0.23 -1.39
C GLY A 21 9.10 -0.76 -2.06
N LEU A 22 8.18 -1.33 -1.25
CA LEU A 22 6.94 -1.93 -1.76
C LEU A 22 6.02 -0.91 -2.46
N GLY A 23 6.00 0.34 -2.00
CA GLY A 23 5.22 1.39 -2.66
C GLY A 23 5.68 1.63 -4.10
N LEU A 24 7.00 1.64 -4.34
CA LEU A 24 7.56 1.75 -5.68
C LEU A 24 7.28 0.50 -6.52
N ALA A 25 7.31 -0.69 -5.92
CA ALA A 25 6.91 -1.92 -6.59
C ALA A 25 5.45 -1.89 -7.05
N PHE A 26 4.54 -1.43 -6.20
CA PHE A 26 3.14 -1.23 -6.58
C PHE A 26 3.02 -0.23 -7.74
N ALA A 27 3.77 0.89 -7.68
CA ALA A 27 3.79 1.89 -8.74
C ALA A 27 4.28 1.32 -10.09
N ARG A 28 5.33 0.49 -10.07
CA ARG A 28 5.84 -0.22 -11.26
C ARG A 28 4.78 -1.16 -11.85
N GLY A 29 4.15 -1.97 -11.01
CA GLY A 29 3.10 -2.90 -11.43
C GLY A 29 1.96 -2.21 -12.16
N ILE A 30 1.54 -1.04 -11.66
CA ILE A 30 0.50 -0.21 -12.27
C ILE A 30 0.99 0.45 -13.56
N ALA A 31 2.17 1.06 -13.54
CA ALA A 31 2.75 1.74 -14.70
C ALA A 31 2.99 0.78 -15.88
N ARG A 32 3.46 -0.46 -15.61
CA ARG A 32 3.64 -1.51 -16.63
C ARG A 32 2.34 -1.90 -17.32
N GLN A 33 1.19 -1.71 -16.68
CA GLN A 33 -0.13 -1.97 -17.25
C GLN A 33 -0.79 -0.71 -17.84
N GLY A 34 -0.02 0.38 -18.02
CA GLY A 34 -0.48 1.62 -18.64
C GLY A 34 -1.22 2.58 -17.69
N GLY A 35 -1.26 2.31 -16.39
CA GLY A 35 -1.90 3.16 -15.40
C GLY A 35 -1.04 4.38 -15.02
N SER A 36 -1.66 5.55 -14.92
CA SER A 36 -1.02 6.75 -14.38
C SER A 36 -0.84 6.66 -12.88
N VAL A 37 0.24 7.27 -12.35
CA VAL A 37 0.62 7.15 -10.94
C VAL A 37 0.81 8.51 -10.29
N ALA A 38 0.19 8.70 -9.13
CA ALA A 38 0.46 9.83 -8.23
C ALA A 38 1.18 9.31 -6.97
N ILE A 39 2.45 9.66 -6.81
CA ILE A 39 3.28 9.27 -5.66
C ILE A 39 3.15 10.31 -4.56
N TRP A 40 2.84 9.85 -3.35
CA TRP A 40 2.86 10.68 -2.15
C TRP A 40 4.00 10.27 -1.23
N ALA A 41 4.97 11.15 -1.00
CA ALA A 41 6.03 10.93 -0.03
C ALA A 41 6.72 12.24 0.34
N ARG A 42 7.42 12.25 1.48
CA ARG A 42 8.04 13.46 2.04
C ARG A 42 9.41 13.79 1.44
N ASN A 43 10.14 12.80 0.92
CA ASN A 43 11.49 12.97 0.38
C ASN A 43 11.43 13.31 -1.10
N GLU A 44 11.72 14.55 -1.46
CA GLU A 44 11.60 15.10 -2.81
C GLU A 44 12.63 14.51 -3.79
N GLU A 45 13.85 14.23 -3.34
CA GLU A 45 14.89 13.61 -4.17
C GLU A 45 14.48 12.19 -4.61
N LYS A 46 14.01 11.37 -3.64
CA LYS A 46 13.47 10.05 -3.96
C LYS A 46 12.22 10.12 -4.83
N ASN A 47 11.38 11.14 -4.65
CA ASN A 47 10.21 11.38 -5.48
C ASN A 47 10.63 11.63 -6.93
N ALA A 48 11.63 12.49 -7.16
CA ALA A 48 12.13 12.78 -8.49
C ALA A 48 12.75 11.55 -9.18
N ALA A 49 13.52 10.75 -8.44
CA ALA A 49 14.10 9.51 -8.96
C ALA A 49 13.03 8.49 -9.35
N ALA A 50 12.04 8.25 -8.47
CA ALA A 50 10.93 7.34 -8.74
C ALA A 50 10.06 7.81 -9.92
N LYS A 51 9.80 9.12 -10.00
CA LYS A 51 9.07 9.70 -11.14
C LYS A 51 9.79 9.40 -12.45
N LYS A 52 11.09 9.71 -12.55
CA LYS A 52 11.89 9.45 -13.75
C LYS A 52 11.86 7.98 -14.16
N GLU A 53 11.96 7.08 -13.18
CA GLU A 53 11.90 5.64 -13.43
C GLU A 53 10.55 5.20 -14.00
N LEU A 54 9.45 5.66 -13.40
CA LEU A 54 8.10 5.27 -13.79
C LEU A 54 7.65 5.90 -15.11
N GLU A 55 8.10 7.11 -15.42
CA GLU A 55 7.84 7.76 -16.72
C GLU A 55 8.43 6.98 -17.91
N ALA A 56 9.46 6.16 -17.67
CA ALA A 56 10.03 5.28 -18.70
C ALA A 56 9.04 4.22 -19.21
N PHE A 57 7.94 3.95 -18.49
CA PHE A 57 6.85 3.09 -18.96
C PHE A 57 5.85 3.82 -19.88
N GLY A 58 6.06 5.10 -20.19
CA GLY A 58 5.19 5.89 -21.07
C GLY A 58 3.90 6.37 -20.41
N VAL A 59 3.81 6.36 -19.08
CA VAL A 59 2.63 6.78 -18.32
C VAL A 59 2.84 8.15 -17.66
N LYS A 60 1.73 8.83 -17.33
CA LYS A 60 1.79 10.08 -16.58
C LYS A 60 2.08 9.80 -15.10
N VAL A 61 3.12 10.45 -14.56
CA VAL A 61 3.52 10.34 -13.15
C VAL A 61 3.57 11.71 -12.50
N THR A 62 2.92 11.86 -11.35
CA THR A 62 3.05 13.05 -10.51
C THR A 62 3.58 12.68 -9.13
N THR A 63 4.23 13.62 -8.47
CA THR A 63 4.74 13.47 -7.12
C THR A 63 4.25 14.61 -6.24
N HIS A 64 3.82 14.28 -5.04
CA HIS A 64 3.27 15.24 -4.09
C HIS A 64 3.92 15.05 -2.73
N LYS A 65 4.30 16.16 -2.09
CA LYS A 65 4.87 16.13 -0.74
C LYS A 65 3.74 16.14 0.27
N VAL A 66 3.33 14.95 0.72
CA VAL A 66 2.23 14.75 1.65
C VAL A 66 2.72 13.99 2.89
N ASP A 67 2.43 14.52 4.07
CA ASP A 67 2.48 13.79 5.33
C ASP A 67 1.10 13.19 5.60
N VAL A 68 1.00 11.86 5.49
CA VAL A 68 -0.29 11.15 5.64
C VAL A 68 -0.88 11.26 7.05
N SER A 69 -0.09 11.64 8.06
CA SER A 69 -0.59 11.88 9.42
C SER A 69 -1.36 13.20 9.56
N SER A 70 -1.28 14.07 8.54
CA SER A 70 -2.06 15.32 8.46
C SER A 70 -3.27 15.12 7.55
N GLU A 71 -4.47 15.24 8.11
CA GLU A 71 -5.72 15.21 7.34
C GLU A 71 -5.76 16.35 6.31
N GLU A 72 -5.34 17.55 6.70
CA GLU A 72 -5.30 18.71 5.82
C GLU A 72 -4.41 18.45 4.59
N GLN A 73 -3.18 17.94 4.79
CA GLN A 73 -2.28 17.61 3.68
C GLN A 73 -2.82 16.47 2.83
N THR A 74 -3.49 15.49 3.43
CA THR A 74 -4.13 14.39 2.70
C THR A 74 -5.23 14.91 1.77
N VAL A 75 -6.09 15.79 2.27
CA VAL A 75 -7.15 16.43 1.46
C VAL A 75 -6.56 17.29 0.35
N ALA A 76 -5.57 18.14 0.67
CA ALA A 76 -4.89 18.97 -0.32
C ALA A 76 -4.19 18.12 -1.41
N GLY A 77 -3.52 17.04 -1.02
CA GLY A 77 -2.88 16.12 -1.94
C GLY A 77 -3.86 15.50 -2.94
N TYR A 78 -5.06 15.12 -2.49
CA TYR A 78 -6.11 14.65 -3.41
C TYR A 78 -6.61 15.74 -4.35
N GLN A 79 -6.71 16.98 -3.89
CA GLN A 79 -7.07 18.12 -4.78
C GLN A 79 -6.02 18.30 -5.88
N GLU A 80 -4.72 18.23 -5.54
CA GLU A 80 -3.63 18.29 -6.52
C GLU A 80 -3.67 17.13 -7.51
N VAL A 81 -3.94 15.89 -7.04
CA VAL A 81 -4.12 14.73 -7.93
C VAL A 81 -5.30 14.93 -8.88
N MET A 82 -6.43 15.43 -8.39
CA MET A 82 -7.59 15.71 -9.22
C MET A 82 -7.32 16.80 -10.25
N GLN A 83 -6.57 17.85 -9.90
CA GLN A 83 -6.13 18.87 -10.86
C GLN A 83 -5.21 18.28 -11.94
N ALA A 84 -4.29 17.42 -11.54
CA ALA A 84 -3.30 16.84 -12.45
C ALA A 84 -3.89 15.74 -13.35
N HIS A 85 -4.73 14.86 -12.82
CA HIS A 85 -5.18 13.64 -13.49
C HIS A 85 -6.68 13.58 -13.77
N GLY A 86 -7.50 14.39 -13.11
CA GLY A 86 -8.95 14.45 -13.28
C GLY A 86 -9.73 13.30 -12.61
N ARG A 87 -9.05 12.27 -12.10
CA ARG A 87 -9.67 11.07 -11.49
C ARG A 87 -8.76 10.35 -10.52
N VAL A 88 -9.35 9.49 -9.69
CA VAL A 88 -8.67 8.49 -8.84
C VAL A 88 -9.43 7.18 -8.99
N ASP A 89 -8.74 6.10 -9.38
CA ASP A 89 -9.32 4.76 -9.60
C ASP A 89 -8.83 3.74 -8.59
N SER A 90 -7.60 3.89 -8.12
CA SER A 90 -7.07 3.03 -7.05
C SER A 90 -6.21 3.83 -6.06
N VAL A 91 -6.22 3.39 -4.82
CA VAL A 91 -5.43 3.98 -3.73
C VAL A 91 -4.68 2.89 -3.01
N PHE A 92 -3.36 3.05 -2.90
CA PHE A 92 -2.49 2.15 -2.15
C PHE A 92 -1.95 2.89 -0.91
N ALA A 93 -2.57 2.63 0.24
CA ALA A 93 -2.10 3.12 1.52
C ALA A 93 -0.92 2.25 2.00
N ASN A 94 0.28 2.62 1.58
CA ASN A 94 1.52 1.88 1.86
C ASN A 94 2.45 2.64 2.82
N ALA A 95 2.38 3.97 2.90
CA ALA A 95 3.20 4.73 3.83
C ALA A 95 3.02 4.24 5.27
N GLY A 96 4.12 4.10 5.99
CA GLY A 96 4.14 3.68 7.38
C GLY A 96 5.54 3.77 7.95
N LEU A 97 5.63 3.70 9.28
CA LEU A 97 6.90 3.70 9.99
C LEU A 97 7.46 2.26 10.08
N PRO A 98 8.79 2.10 10.14
CA PRO A 98 9.41 0.82 10.49
C PRO A 98 8.98 0.41 11.91
N PRO A 99 8.92 -0.90 12.22
CA PRO A 99 8.60 -1.34 13.57
C PRO A 99 9.55 -0.69 14.60
N PRO A 100 9.02 -0.24 15.76
CA PRO A 100 9.87 0.36 16.80
C PRO A 100 10.97 -0.63 17.26
N GLN A 101 12.13 -0.11 17.63
CA GLN A 101 13.29 -0.92 18.04
C GLN A 101 13.25 -1.29 19.54
N THR A 102 12.06 -1.49 20.10
CA THR A 102 11.87 -1.91 21.50
C THR A 102 12.05 -3.42 21.66
N ARG A 103 12.59 -3.83 22.82
CA ARG A 103 12.73 -5.26 23.19
C ARG A 103 11.48 -5.80 23.86
N SER A 104 10.78 -4.96 24.62
CA SER A 104 9.55 -5.28 25.33
C SER A 104 8.49 -4.24 25.04
N MET A 105 7.21 -4.63 25.09
CA MET A 105 6.11 -3.65 25.04
C MET A 105 6.06 -2.77 26.29
N LEU A 106 6.67 -3.21 27.39
CA LEU A 106 6.76 -2.44 28.64
C LEU A 106 7.70 -1.23 28.52
N ASP A 107 8.62 -1.26 27.54
CA ASP A 107 9.58 -0.17 27.29
C ASP A 107 9.01 0.91 26.34
N LEU A 108 7.86 0.64 25.70
CA LEU A 108 7.24 1.58 24.76
C LEU A 108 6.36 2.58 25.51
N SER A 109 6.72 3.86 25.44
CA SER A 109 5.90 4.91 26.05
C SER A 109 4.56 5.07 25.29
N THR A 110 3.55 5.60 25.99
CA THR A 110 2.24 5.93 25.39
C THR A 110 2.39 6.89 24.21
N LYS A 111 3.31 7.87 24.32
CA LYS A 111 3.56 8.82 23.25
C LYS A 111 4.13 8.15 22.00
N GLU A 112 5.14 7.31 22.13
CA GLU A 112 5.72 6.57 21.00
C GLU A 112 4.68 5.64 20.35
N PHE A 113 3.84 5.00 21.17
CA PHE A 113 2.73 4.18 20.69
C PHE A 113 1.75 5.01 19.86
N GLN A 114 1.31 6.16 20.36
CA GLN A 114 0.36 7.06 19.68
C GLN A 114 0.97 7.67 18.40
N ASP A 115 2.22 8.16 18.47
CA ASP A 115 2.91 8.73 17.31
C ASP A 115 3.03 7.71 16.19
N PHE A 116 3.30 6.44 16.52
CA PHE A 116 3.35 5.36 15.55
C PHE A 116 1.98 5.11 14.90
N LEU A 117 0.92 5.02 15.72
CA LEU A 117 -0.45 4.81 15.23
C LEU A 117 -0.92 5.98 14.38
N ASN A 118 -0.54 7.20 14.72
CA ASN A 118 -0.93 8.39 13.96
C ASN A 118 -0.47 8.32 12.51
N VAL A 119 0.75 7.86 12.25
CA VAL A 119 1.24 7.68 10.87
C VAL A 119 0.70 6.38 10.25
N SER A 120 0.84 5.25 10.95
CA SER A 120 0.70 3.92 10.35
C SER A 120 -0.73 3.36 10.35
N LEU A 121 -1.62 3.90 11.20
CA LEU A 121 -3.04 3.55 11.26
C LEU A 121 -3.90 4.72 10.77
N THR A 122 -3.85 5.85 11.49
CA THR A 122 -4.68 7.02 11.17
C THR A 122 -4.36 7.56 9.77
N GLY A 123 -3.07 7.68 9.42
CA GLY A 123 -2.65 8.13 8.10
C GLY A 123 -3.10 7.20 6.96
N ALA A 124 -3.05 5.89 7.17
CA ALA A 124 -3.57 4.93 6.19
C ALA A 124 -5.09 5.04 6.05
N TYR A 125 -5.81 5.17 7.18
CA TYR A 125 -7.25 5.40 7.20
C TYR A 125 -7.64 6.67 6.44
N LEU A 126 -7.00 7.81 6.74
CA LEU A 126 -7.25 9.09 6.06
C LEU A 126 -7.03 8.97 4.55
N THR A 127 -5.92 8.34 4.17
CA THR A 127 -5.59 8.09 2.76
C THR A 127 -6.71 7.32 2.05
N LEU A 128 -7.16 6.19 2.61
CA LEU A 128 -8.20 5.37 1.98
C LEU A 128 -9.57 6.04 2.03
N ARG A 129 -9.91 6.72 3.14
CA ARG A 129 -11.20 7.44 3.31
C ARG A 129 -11.38 8.54 2.28
N GLU A 130 -10.37 9.39 2.09
CA GLU A 130 -10.48 10.52 1.15
C GLU A 130 -10.46 10.02 -0.31
N GLY A 131 -9.70 8.97 -0.60
CA GLY A 131 -9.77 8.29 -1.89
C GLY A 131 -11.16 7.68 -2.16
N ALA A 132 -11.75 7.01 -1.17
CA ALA A 132 -13.10 6.47 -1.26
C ALA A 132 -14.14 7.57 -1.51
N ARG A 133 -14.01 8.73 -0.84
CA ARG A 133 -14.92 9.89 -1.04
C ARG A 133 -14.96 10.34 -2.51
N LEU A 134 -13.80 10.40 -3.18
CA LEU A 134 -13.72 10.75 -4.61
C LEU A 134 -14.32 9.65 -5.50
N MET A 135 -14.05 8.39 -5.18
CA MET A 135 -14.61 7.25 -5.92
C MET A 135 -16.13 7.15 -5.76
N VAL A 136 -16.67 7.38 -4.57
CA VAL A 136 -18.13 7.41 -4.31
C VAL A 136 -18.76 8.51 -5.14
N LYS A 137 -18.25 9.76 -5.07
CA LYS A 137 -18.75 10.88 -5.87
C LYS A 137 -18.74 10.59 -7.37
N ARG A 138 -17.69 9.94 -7.86
CA ARG A 138 -17.58 9.52 -9.26
C ARG A 138 -18.61 8.43 -9.61
N SER A 139 -18.80 7.46 -8.71
CA SER A 139 -19.78 6.37 -8.90
C SER A 139 -21.23 6.89 -8.92
N GLU A 140 -21.56 7.87 -8.07
CA GLU A 140 -22.87 8.56 -8.07
C GLU A 140 -23.13 9.34 -9.37
N ALA A 141 -22.07 9.75 -10.06
CA ALA A 141 -22.12 10.38 -11.38
C ALA A 141 -22.13 9.35 -12.54
N GLY A 142 -22.22 8.04 -12.25
CA GLY A 142 -22.36 6.98 -13.24
C GLY A 142 -21.07 6.27 -13.65
N ASP A 143 -19.89 6.71 -13.21
CA ASP A 143 -18.61 6.02 -13.44
C ASP A 143 -18.24 5.15 -12.22
N ILE A 144 -18.86 3.95 -12.18
CA ILE A 144 -18.86 3.04 -11.03
C ILE A 144 -17.49 2.36 -10.84
N GLY A 145 -17.13 2.15 -9.57
CA GLY A 145 -16.01 1.31 -9.16
C GLY A 145 -14.79 2.05 -8.63
N GLY A 146 -13.83 1.27 -8.17
CA GLY A 146 -12.57 1.73 -7.59
C GLY A 146 -11.91 0.64 -6.77
N SER A 147 -10.66 0.88 -6.35
CA SER A 147 -9.90 -0.08 -5.54
C SER A 147 -9.15 0.61 -4.42
N LEU A 148 -9.40 0.20 -3.19
CA LEU A 148 -8.71 0.63 -1.98
C LEU A 148 -7.80 -0.52 -1.53
N VAL A 149 -6.51 -0.28 -1.40
CA VAL A 149 -5.53 -1.30 -1.04
C VAL A 149 -4.69 -0.82 0.15
N PHE A 150 -4.63 -1.63 1.18
CA PHE A 150 -3.76 -1.41 2.33
C PHE A 150 -2.53 -2.32 2.28
N CYS A 151 -1.34 -1.75 2.45
CA CYS A 151 -0.12 -2.52 2.65
C CYS A 151 -0.01 -2.94 4.12
N GLY A 152 -0.46 -4.16 4.39
CA GLY A 152 -0.46 -4.80 5.70
C GLY A 152 0.89 -5.38 6.11
N SER A 153 0.84 -6.53 6.78
CA SER A 153 1.98 -7.34 7.23
C SER A 153 1.47 -8.66 7.78
N LEU A 154 2.32 -9.68 7.87
CA LEU A 154 2.01 -10.91 8.62
C LEU A 154 1.67 -10.64 10.09
N SER A 155 2.07 -9.49 10.65
CA SER A 155 1.69 -9.08 12.02
C SER A 155 0.20 -8.82 12.20
N MET A 156 -0.59 -8.82 11.13
CA MET A 156 -2.07 -8.87 11.20
C MET A 156 -2.57 -10.20 11.77
N PHE A 157 -1.78 -11.27 11.65
CA PHE A 157 -2.15 -12.64 11.97
C PHE A 157 -1.24 -13.28 13.01
N LYS A 158 0.04 -12.89 13.08
CA LYS A 158 1.05 -13.44 13.97
C LYS A 158 1.52 -12.41 14.98
N GLY A 159 1.81 -12.86 16.21
CA GLY A 159 2.43 -12.01 17.24
C GLY A 159 3.86 -11.63 16.87
N LEU A 160 4.23 -10.40 17.19
CA LEU A 160 5.57 -9.87 17.03
C LEU A 160 6.00 -9.21 18.36
N ALA A 161 6.83 -9.90 19.12
CA ALA A 161 7.27 -9.46 20.44
C ALA A 161 7.92 -8.06 20.38
N GLY A 162 7.59 -7.19 21.34
CA GLY A 162 8.12 -5.84 21.45
C GLY A 162 7.58 -4.84 20.39
N LYS A 163 6.58 -5.23 19.58
CA LYS A 163 6.08 -4.40 18.46
C LYS A 163 4.55 -4.14 18.53
N PRO A 164 3.99 -3.75 19.69
CA PRO A 164 2.53 -3.66 19.85
C PRO A 164 1.89 -2.60 18.95
N SER A 165 2.53 -1.44 18.78
CA SER A 165 2.01 -0.38 17.90
C SER A 165 2.01 -0.79 16.42
N TYR A 166 3.04 -1.52 15.99
CA TYR A 166 3.10 -2.06 14.63
C TYR A 166 1.98 -3.08 14.40
N ALA A 167 1.87 -4.10 15.28
CA ALA A 167 0.83 -5.13 15.18
C ALA A 167 -0.58 -4.50 15.28
N GLY A 168 -0.79 -3.58 16.22
CA GLY A 168 -2.04 -2.85 16.38
C GLY A 168 -2.43 -2.05 15.15
N SER A 169 -1.47 -1.32 14.54
CA SER A 169 -1.74 -0.55 13.31
C SER A 169 -2.11 -1.45 12.14
N LYS A 170 -1.36 -2.54 11.94
CA LYS A 170 -1.59 -3.45 10.81
C LYS A 170 -2.88 -4.27 10.99
N GLY A 171 -3.14 -4.82 12.17
CA GLY A 171 -4.37 -5.54 12.49
C GLY A 171 -5.62 -4.66 12.47
N GLY A 172 -5.55 -3.49 13.10
CA GLY A 172 -6.63 -2.50 13.12
C GLY A 172 -7.02 -2.04 11.73
N MET A 173 -6.02 -1.71 10.89
CA MET A 173 -6.29 -1.28 9.50
C MET A 173 -6.88 -2.42 8.66
N GLY A 174 -6.46 -3.67 8.86
CA GLY A 174 -7.07 -4.82 8.18
C GLY A 174 -8.56 -5.00 8.54
N ALA A 175 -8.96 -4.70 9.78
CA ALA A 175 -10.37 -4.67 10.18
C ALA A 175 -11.12 -3.52 9.50
N ILE A 176 -10.53 -2.32 9.44
CA ILE A 176 -11.11 -1.15 8.77
C ILE A 176 -11.31 -1.42 7.28
N VAL A 177 -10.36 -2.07 6.60
CA VAL A 177 -10.48 -2.44 5.18
C VAL A 177 -11.69 -3.34 4.94
N ARG A 178 -11.96 -4.31 5.82
CA ARG A 178 -13.19 -5.16 5.70
C ARG A 178 -14.47 -4.33 5.86
N SER A 179 -14.48 -3.35 6.78
CA SER A 179 -15.62 -2.42 6.91
C SER A 179 -15.80 -1.58 5.66
N MET A 180 -14.71 -1.06 5.07
CA MET A 180 -14.76 -0.32 3.80
C MET A 180 -15.28 -1.18 2.65
N ALA A 181 -14.90 -2.46 2.57
CA ALA A 181 -15.39 -3.39 1.56
C ALA A 181 -16.92 -3.55 1.60
N VAL A 182 -17.47 -3.69 2.81
CA VAL A 182 -18.93 -3.82 3.02
C VAL A 182 -19.64 -2.51 2.72
N GLU A 183 -19.11 -1.38 3.22
CA GLU A 183 -19.76 -0.07 3.09
C GLU A 183 -19.79 0.44 1.65
N PHE A 184 -18.65 0.31 0.93
CA PHE A 184 -18.47 0.89 -0.38
C PHE A 184 -18.76 -0.08 -1.54
N GLY A 185 -19.03 -1.36 -1.25
CA GLY A 185 -19.34 -2.36 -2.27
C GLY A 185 -20.53 -1.99 -3.17
N LYS A 186 -21.54 -1.31 -2.62
CA LYS A 186 -22.69 -0.79 -3.40
C LYS A 186 -22.34 0.22 -4.49
N TYR A 187 -21.14 0.84 -4.41
CA TYR A 187 -20.60 1.73 -5.43
C TYR A 187 -19.61 1.01 -6.37
N GLY A 188 -19.50 -0.32 -6.29
CA GLY A 188 -18.51 -1.10 -7.02
C GLY A 188 -17.08 -0.91 -6.53
N ILE A 189 -16.88 -0.23 -5.39
CA ILE A 189 -15.55 0.02 -4.82
C ILE A 189 -15.14 -1.20 -3.98
N ARG A 190 -13.98 -1.75 -4.30
CA ARG A 190 -13.37 -2.87 -3.60
C ARG A 190 -12.34 -2.38 -2.59
N ALA A 191 -12.20 -3.07 -1.46
CA ALA A 191 -11.18 -2.77 -0.46
C ALA A 191 -10.51 -4.08 -0.02
N ASN A 192 -9.19 -4.16 -0.17
CA ASN A 192 -8.39 -5.33 0.16
C ASN A 192 -7.08 -4.94 0.86
N SER A 193 -6.44 -5.90 1.51
CA SER A 193 -5.10 -5.75 2.06
C SER A 193 -4.12 -6.66 1.33
N VAL A 194 -2.86 -6.24 1.26
CA VAL A 194 -1.72 -7.12 0.93
C VAL A 194 -0.91 -7.31 2.19
N ALA A 195 -0.65 -8.54 2.61
CA ALA A 195 0.20 -8.86 3.76
C ALA A 195 1.55 -9.42 3.28
N PRO A 196 2.58 -8.57 3.19
CA PRO A 196 3.92 -9.02 2.84
C PRO A 196 4.55 -9.88 3.93
N GLY A 197 5.32 -10.87 3.48
CA GLY A 197 6.28 -11.59 4.31
C GLY A 197 7.58 -10.81 4.51
N TYR A 198 8.67 -11.53 4.65
CA TYR A 198 9.99 -10.92 4.73
C TYR A 198 10.49 -10.51 3.35
N VAL A 199 10.67 -9.20 3.12
CA VAL A 199 11.02 -8.60 1.83
C VAL A 199 12.30 -7.77 1.96
N LYS A 200 13.22 -7.93 1.03
CA LYS A 200 14.41 -7.09 0.91
C LYS A 200 14.03 -5.71 0.36
N THR A 201 14.08 -4.73 1.24
CA THR A 201 13.82 -3.32 0.93
C THR A 201 14.81 -2.44 1.68
N GLY A 202 14.78 -1.14 1.46
CA GLY A 202 15.57 -0.19 2.26
C GLY A 202 15.27 -0.24 3.76
N MET A 203 14.09 -0.74 4.16
CA MET A 203 13.70 -0.93 5.57
C MET A 203 14.37 -2.16 6.20
N THR A 204 14.60 -3.22 5.43
CA THR A 204 15.19 -4.50 5.89
C THR A 204 16.66 -4.65 5.54
N GLY A 205 17.23 -3.66 4.82
CA GLY A 205 18.58 -3.70 4.26
C GLY A 205 18.62 -4.35 2.87
N THR A 206 19.55 -3.88 2.03
CA THR A 206 19.72 -4.32 0.63
C THR A 206 20.99 -5.13 0.40
N GLY A 207 21.85 -5.27 1.42
CA GLY A 207 23.12 -6.00 1.35
C GLY A 207 22.99 -7.51 1.47
N GLU A 208 24.09 -8.18 1.79
CA GLU A 208 24.12 -9.61 2.08
C GLU A 208 23.15 -9.99 3.21
N LEU A 209 22.71 -11.26 3.20
CA LEU A 209 21.80 -11.76 4.21
C LEU A 209 22.48 -11.82 5.59
N SER A 210 21.99 -11.06 6.52
CA SER A 210 22.38 -11.13 7.93
C SER A 210 21.99 -12.50 8.55
N PRO A 211 22.53 -12.87 9.72
CA PRO A 211 22.10 -14.07 10.43
C PRO A 211 20.58 -14.09 10.72
N LEU A 212 20.01 -12.92 11.04
CA LEU A 212 18.56 -12.78 11.24
C LEU A 212 17.80 -13.03 9.95
N ASP A 213 18.27 -12.48 8.82
CA ASP A 213 17.69 -12.72 7.52
C ASP A 213 17.66 -14.22 7.21
N LYS A 214 18.80 -14.90 7.39
CA LYS A 214 18.92 -16.35 7.18
C LYS A 214 17.94 -17.15 8.05
N PHE A 215 17.79 -16.77 9.33
CA PHE A 215 16.80 -17.37 10.21
C PHE A 215 15.36 -17.17 9.69
N MET A 216 15.04 -15.96 9.24
CA MET A 216 13.71 -15.68 8.67
C MET A 216 13.43 -16.51 7.41
N LEU A 217 14.45 -16.78 6.58
CA LEU A 217 14.30 -17.59 5.37
C LEU A 217 13.99 -19.07 5.64
N ILE A 218 14.44 -19.63 6.77
CA ILE A 218 14.10 -21.00 7.17
C ILE A 218 12.58 -21.15 7.37
N LYS A 219 11.88 -20.04 7.65
CA LYS A 219 10.43 -20.00 7.84
C LYS A 219 9.63 -19.84 6.53
N ASN A 220 10.29 -19.72 5.38
CA ASN A 220 9.63 -19.62 4.10
C ASN A 220 9.64 -20.96 3.37
N ALA A 221 8.49 -21.40 2.84
CA ALA A 221 8.41 -22.58 1.97
C ALA A 221 9.16 -22.34 0.65
N ILE A 222 9.11 -21.09 0.12
CA ILE A 222 9.99 -20.64 -0.95
C ILE A 222 11.27 -20.08 -0.30
N PRO A 223 12.43 -20.77 -0.37
CA PRO A 223 13.60 -20.50 0.49
C PRO A 223 14.41 -19.28 0.02
N ARG A 224 13.76 -18.15 -0.12
CA ARG A 224 14.36 -16.84 -0.43
C ARG A 224 13.59 -15.70 0.23
N PRO A 225 14.17 -14.50 0.40
CA PRO A 225 13.39 -13.32 0.72
C PRO A 225 12.45 -12.99 -0.43
N GLY A 226 11.38 -12.27 -0.15
CA GLY A 226 10.65 -11.56 -1.17
C GLY A 226 11.50 -10.42 -1.73
N TYR A 227 11.29 -10.08 -2.99
CA TYR A 227 11.84 -8.91 -3.65
C TYR A 227 10.70 -7.97 -4.07
N MET A 228 11.03 -6.75 -4.43
CA MET A 228 10.02 -5.76 -4.83
C MET A 228 9.20 -6.24 -6.03
N GLU A 229 9.84 -6.92 -6.98
CA GLU A 229 9.23 -7.45 -8.21
C GLU A 229 8.12 -8.47 -7.92
N ASP A 230 8.19 -9.20 -6.81
CA ASP A 230 7.16 -10.16 -6.39
C ASP A 230 5.80 -9.47 -6.08
N TYR A 231 5.80 -8.14 -5.92
CA TYR A 231 4.61 -7.35 -5.54
C TYR A 231 4.03 -6.52 -6.69
N GLU A 232 4.70 -6.45 -7.85
CA GLU A 232 4.19 -5.72 -9.00
C GLU A 232 2.90 -6.35 -9.55
N GLY A 233 2.86 -7.70 -9.62
CA GLY A 233 1.70 -8.44 -10.14
C GLY A 233 0.44 -8.27 -9.27
N VAL A 234 0.56 -8.31 -7.95
CA VAL A 234 -0.59 -8.13 -7.05
C VAL A 234 -1.14 -6.71 -7.12
N ALA A 235 -0.28 -5.70 -7.33
CA ALA A 235 -0.72 -4.32 -7.51
C ALA A 235 -1.53 -4.15 -8.80
N ALA A 236 -1.05 -4.71 -9.91
CA ALA A 236 -1.77 -4.73 -11.18
C ALA A 236 -3.13 -5.46 -11.05
N TYR A 237 -3.15 -6.63 -10.38
CA TYR A 237 -4.36 -7.38 -10.10
C TYR A 237 -5.38 -6.56 -9.32
N LEU A 238 -4.99 -6.00 -8.17
CA LEU A 238 -5.90 -5.27 -7.29
C LEU A 238 -6.38 -3.95 -7.89
N ALA A 239 -5.58 -3.30 -8.73
CA ALA A 239 -5.98 -2.06 -9.40
C ALA A 239 -6.89 -2.28 -10.62
N SER A 240 -6.89 -3.48 -11.21
CA SER A 240 -7.56 -3.79 -12.47
C SER A 240 -8.91 -4.50 -12.31
N ASP A 241 -9.61 -4.68 -13.43
CA ASP A 241 -10.87 -5.42 -13.51
C ASP A 241 -10.68 -6.93 -13.31
N ALA A 242 -9.44 -7.44 -13.36
CA ALA A 242 -9.11 -8.83 -13.03
C ALA A 242 -9.53 -9.22 -11.59
N SER A 243 -9.66 -8.25 -10.69
CA SER A 243 -10.11 -8.43 -9.31
C SER A 243 -11.52 -7.87 -9.06
N SER A 244 -12.36 -7.74 -10.08
CA SER A 244 -13.69 -7.09 -9.98
C SER A 244 -14.64 -7.70 -8.96
N PHE A 245 -14.47 -8.98 -8.60
CA PHE A 245 -15.27 -9.67 -7.57
C PHE A 245 -14.48 -10.02 -6.31
N HIS A 246 -13.29 -9.37 -6.10
CA HIS A 246 -12.40 -9.64 -4.98
C HIS A 246 -12.38 -8.43 -4.02
N THR A 247 -13.04 -8.54 -2.86
CA THR A 247 -13.11 -7.48 -1.85
C THR A 247 -13.18 -8.04 -0.43
N GLY A 248 -12.69 -7.29 0.55
CA GLY A 248 -12.71 -7.65 1.96
C GLY A 248 -11.61 -8.63 2.39
N ASP A 249 -10.68 -8.97 1.52
CA ASP A 249 -9.66 -10.00 1.75
C ASP A 249 -8.29 -9.41 2.08
N THR A 250 -7.41 -10.30 2.56
CA THR A 250 -5.99 -10.02 2.78
C THR A 250 -5.14 -11.03 2.02
N LEU A 251 -4.59 -10.60 0.89
CA LEU A 251 -3.70 -11.42 0.08
C LEU A 251 -2.32 -11.51 0.75
N THR A 252 -1.98 -12.70 1.19
CA THR A 252 -0.67 -12.98 1.80
C THR A 252 0.35 -13.33 0.73
N ILE A 253 1.41 -12.50 0.63
CA ILE A 253 2.53 -12.69 -0.30
C ILE A 253 3.81 -12.84 0.54
N ASP A 254 4.11 -14.05 0.96
CA ASP A 254 5.08 -14.31 2.04
C ASP A 254 6.02 -15.50 1.81
N GLY A 255 5.98 -16.08 0.62
CA GLY A 255 6.77 -17.29 0.31
C GLY A 255 6.34 -18.52 1.12
N GLY A 256 5.11 -18.53 1.65
CA GLY A 256 4.55 -19.62 2.44
C GLY A 256 4.91 -19.58 3.93
N CYS A 257 5.45 -18.45 4.43
CA CYS A 257 5.83 -18.29 5.85
C CYS A 257 4.64 -18.49 6.82
N MET A 258 3.44 -18.13 6.42
CA MET A 258 2.24 -18.27 7.27
C MET A 258 1.82 -19.72 7.49
N VAL A 259 2.05 -20.58 6.51
CA VAL A 259 1.58 -21.99 6.50
C VAL A 259 2.65 -22.99 6.91
N MET A 260 3.90 -22.58 7.05
CA MET A 260 4.97 -23.42 7.61
C MET A 260 4.82 -23.56 9.14
N LEU A 261 5.02 -24.78 9.62
CA LEU A 261 5.04 -25.15 11.04
C LEU A 261 6.34 -24.72 11.73
#